data_673250d198141b3b63572803c2262d45
#
_entry.id   673250d198141b3b63572803c2262d45
#
_cell.length_a   1.000
_cell.length_b   1.000
_cell.length_c   1.000
_cell.angle_alpha   90.00
_cell.angle_beta   90.00
_cell.angle_gamma   90.00
#
_symmetry.space_group_name_H-M   'P 1'
#
loop_
_entity.id
_entity.type
_entity.pdbx_description
1 polymer ?
#
loop_
_entity_poly.entity_id
_entity_poly.type
_entity_poly.pdbx_seq_one_letter_code
_entity_poly.pdbx_strand_id
1 'polypeptide(L)'
;ILCSLGALFSEFTGTLALFLDGMVNLSAFLFFLFFTLTKSFLLSFIITIFTSIMLTMIFSFGIETFKANKFIASIGMNLLFSALPSTFSSVIFKTRGILNSSDLQTLMSPLSSNIVSIIITSFFICCGILFLQKTRYGLYIRISAKDSNVLLSKGVNPSIPKITGWSISSLYGSLAGILLILRICSYVPNISSSRGWLGLAAVFLGKKKPLKIILCVVIF
;
A
#
# COMPACT_ATOMS: atom_id res chain seq x y z
N ILE A 1 -7.75 -7.92 -0.18
CA ILE A 1 -7.63 -7.86 -1.66
C ILE A 1 -6.65 -6.74 -2.08
N LEU A 2 -6.79 -5.47 -1.63
CA LEU A 2 -5.86 -4.40 -2.03
C LEU A 2 -4.41 -4.71 -1.63
N CYS A 3 -4.17 -5.14 -0.38
CA CYS A 3 -2.83 -5.53 0.06
C CYS A 3 -2.24 -6.67 -0.78
N SER A 4 -3.06 -7.63 -1.21
CA SER A 4 -2.57 -8.72 -2.05
C SER A 4 -2.21 -8.27 -3.47
N LEU A 5 -2.92 -7.30 -4.04
CA LEU A 5 -2.51 -6.68 -5.29
C LEU A 5 -1.21 -5.88 -5.13
N GLY A 6 -1.08 -5.09 -4.07
CA GLY A 6 0.17 -4.40 -3.76
C GLY A 6 1.35 -5.38 -3.65
N ALA A 7 1.16 -6.48 -2.91
CA ALA A 7 2.16 -7.54 -2.79
C ALA A 7 2.49 -8.18 -4.14
N LEU A 8 1.51 -8.36 -5.03
CA LEU A 8 1.71 -8.91 -6.37
C LEU A 8 2.61 -8.01 -7.24
N PHE A 9 2.40 -6.68 -7.19
CA PHE A 9 3.26 -5.74 -7.92
C PHE A 9 4.71 -5.81 -7.45
N SER A 10 4.94 -5.85 -6.15
CA SER A 10 6.27 -5.97 -5.59
C SER A 10 6.91 -7.31 -5.93
N GLU A 11 6.18 -8.40 -5.85
CA GLU A 11 6.68 -9.74 -6.18
C GLU A 11 7.08 -9.87 -7.67
N PHE A 12 6.39 -9.16 -8.56
CA PHE A 12 6.79 -9.08 -9.97
C PHE A 12 8.06 -8.26 -10.21
N THR A 13 8.53 -7.47 -9.25
CA THR A 13 9.84 -6.82 -9.31
C THR A 13 10.98 -7.67 -8.72
N GLY A 14 10.67 -8.87 -8.23
CA GLY A 14 11.63 -9.75 -7.57
C GLY A 14 11.96 -9.35 -6.14
N THR A 15 11.12 -8.53 -5.52
CA THR A 15 11.31 -8.06 -4.15
C THR A 15 10.02 -8.22 -3.36
N LEU A 16 10.12 -8.76 -2.14
CA LEU A 16 8.96 -8.95 -1.28
C LEU A 16 8.56 -7.63 -0.62
N ALA A 17 7.30 -7.24 -0.76
CA ALA A 17 6.75 -6.05 -0.09
C ALA A 17 6.40 -6.33 1.37
N LEU A 18 7.39 -6.66 2.19
CA LEU A 18 7.19 -6.88 3.63
C LEU A 18 6.78 -5.61 4.37
N PHE A 19 7.00 -4.44 3.78
CA PHE A 19 6.63 -3.13 4.33
C PHE A 19 5.12 -2.82 4.24
N LEU A 20 4.34 -3.64 3.54
CA LEU A 20 2.91 -3.34 3.28
C LEU A 20 2.07 -3.21 4.55
N ASP A 21 2.34 -4.03 5.56
CA ASP A 21 1.58 -3.98 6.81
C ASP A 21 1.80 -2.65 7.55
N GLY A 22 3.06 -2.23 7.66
CA GLY A 22 3.40 -0.91 8.19
C GLY A 22 2.82 0.23 7.35
N MET A 23 2.80 0.07 6.01
CA MET A 23 2.24 1.07 5.11
C MET A 23 0.74 1.27 5.30
N VAL A 24 -0.01 0.20 5.54
CA VAL A 24 -1.44 0.27 5.89
C VAL A 24 -1.63 1.07 7.19
N ASN A 25 -0.81 0.80 8.22
CA ASN A 25 -0.87 1.53 9.49
C ASN A 25 -0.53 3.01 9.32
N LEU A 26 0.55 3.31 8.59
CA LEU A 26 1.00 4.68 8.36
C LEU A 26 -0.03 5.47 7.56
N SER A 27 -0.54 4.93 6.47
CA SER A 27 -1.50 5.62 5.63
C SER A 27 -2.85 5.84 6.32
N ALA A 28 -3.27 4.90 7.16
CA ALA A 28 -4.43 5.09 8.01
C ALA A 28 -4.24 6.31 8.93
N PHE A 29 -3.12 6.38 9.64
CA PHE A 29 -2.82 7.53 10.50
C PHE A 29 -2.73 8.84 9.72
N LEU A 30 -2.01 8.86 8.59
CA LEU A 30 -1.87 10.06 7.75
C LEU A 30 -3.22 10.56 7.23
N PHE A 31 -4.10 9.65 6.81
CA PHE A 31 -5.43 10.04 6.38
C PHE A 31 -6.23 10.67 7.51
N PHE A 32 -6.21 10.09 8.71
CA PHE A 32 -6.86 10.65 9.88
C PHE A 32 -6.31 12.05 10.21
N LEU A 33 -5.00 12.19 10.23
CA LEU A 33 -4.32 13.46 10.51
C LEU A 33 -4.66 14.54 9.47
N PHE A 34 -4.54 14.23 8.18
CA PHE A 34 -4.87 15.20 7.14
C PHE A 34 -6.34 15.54 7.11
N PHE A 35 -7.20 14.58 7.42
CA PHE A 35 -8.64 14.86 7.51
C PHE A 35 -8.98 15.79 8.67
N THR A 36 -8.36 15.63 9.82
CA THR A 36 -8.56 16.54 10.95
C THR A 36 -8.06 17.95 10.68
N LEU A 37 -7.01 18.09 9.84
CA LEU A 37 -6.45 19.39 9.45
C LEU A 37 -7.22 20.08 8.33
N THR A 38 -7.60 19.35 7.28
CA THR A 38 -8.20 19.95 6.06
C THR A 38 -9.72 19.92 6.06
N LYS A 39 -10.34 19.07 6.88
CA LYS A 39 -11.79 18.79 6.90
C LYS A 39 -12.39 18.46 5.53
N SER A 40 -11.54 18.12 4.56
CA SER A 40 -11.93 17.78 3.20
C SER A 40 -11.49 16.34 2.87
N PHE A 41 -12.47 15.50 2.53
CA PHE A 41 -12.23 14.10 2.17
C PHE A 41 -11.26 13.95 0.98
N LEU A 42 -11.53 14.67 -0.11
CA LEU A 42 -10.74 14.55 -1.35
C LEU A 42 -9.29 15.01 -1.16
N LEU A 43 -9.07 16.13 -0.47
CA LEU A 43 -7.72 16.62 -0.19
C LEU A 43 -6.94 15.64 0.68
N SER A 44 -7.55 15.16 1.76
CA SER A 44 -6.91 14.19 2.65
C SER A 44 -6.58 12.89 1.94
N PHE A 45 -7.46 12.41 1.07
CA PHE A 45 -7.25 11.21 0.25
C PHE A 45 -6.05 11.36 -0.68
N ILE A 46 -5.98 12.46 -1.45
CA ILE A 46 -4.91 12.72 -2.40
C ILE A 46 -3.57 12.91 -1.68
N ILE A 47 -3.54 13.73 -0.62
CA ILE A 47 -2.31 14.00 0.13
C ILE A 47 -1.78 12.71 0.77
N THR A 48 -2.64 11.88 1.34
CA THR A 48 -2.22 10.60 1.94
C THR A 48 -1.59 9.67 0.92
N ILE A 49 -2.19 9.49 -0.24
CA ILE A 49 -1.63 8.65 -1.30
C ILE A 49 -0.31 9.22 -1.78
N PHE A 50 -0.23 10.52 -2.02
CA PHE A 50 0.97 11.17 -2.49
C PHE A 50 2.13 11.03 -1.49
N THR A 51 1.90 11.30 -0.21
CA THR A 51 2.91 11.16 0.84
C THR A 51 3.36 9.70 0.99
N SER A 52 2.46 8.73 0.91
CA SER A 52 2.77 7.31 0.98
C SER A 52 3.67 6.86 -0.17
N ILE A 53 3.35 7.28 -1.40
CA ILE A 53 4.15 6.98 -2.59
C ILE A 53 5.52 7.65 -2.49
N MET A 54 5.58 8.92 -2.09
CA MET A 54 6.83 9.66 -1.95
C MET A 54 7.77 9.02 -0.94
N LEU A 55 7.26 8.64 0.24
CA LEU A 55 8.05 7.94 1.24
C LEU A 55 8.64 6.64 0.69
N THR A 56 7.81 5.80 0.09
CA THR A 56 8.27 4.52 -0.47
C THR A 56 9.25 4.72 -1.63
N MET A 57 9.03 5.74 -2.46
CA MET A 57 9.92 6.06 -3.58
C MET A 57 11.31 6.48 -3.08
N ILE A 58 11.39 7.30 -2.03
CA ILE A 58 12.66 7.72 -1.40
C ILE A 58 13.41 6.50 -0.87
N PHE A 59 12.74 5.63 -0.11
CA PHE A 59 13.36 4.40 0.41
C PHE A 59 13.80 3.45 -0.70
N SER A 60 12.94 3.22 -1.70
CA SER A 60 13.24 2.32 -2.82
C SER A 60 14.41 2.85 -3.66
N PHE A 61 14.47 4.16 -3.88
CA PHE A 61 15.61 4.80 -4.55
C PHE A 61 16.92 4.62 -3.77
N GLY A 62 16.88 4.83 -2.44
CA GLY A 62 18.02 4.59 -1.58
C GLY A 62 18.49 3.13 -1.63
N ILE A 63 17.57 2.17 -1.56
CA ILE A 63 17.89 0.73 -1.61
C ILE A 63 18.57 0.35 -2.94
N GLU A 64 18.07 0.85 -4.07
CA GLU A 64 18.68 0.58 -5.38
C GLU A 64 20.04 1.28 -5.55
N THR A 65 20.18 2.52 -5.04
CA THR A 65 21.42 3.30 -5.13
C THR A 65 22.54 2.70 -4.28
N PHE A 66 22.23 2.35 -3.04
CA PHE A 66 23.21 1.75 -2.11
C PHE A 66 23.36 0.22 -2.29
N LYS A 67 22.62 -0.37 -3.23
CA LYS A 67 22.57 -1.83 -3.45
C LYS A 67 22.31 -2.62 -2.15
N ALA A 68 21.48 -2.07 -1.28
CA ALA A 68 21.15 -2.67 0.01
C ALA A 68 20.34 -3.96 -0.16
N ASN A 69 20.40 -4.84 0.85
CA ASN A 69 19.58 -6.05 0.86
C ASN A 69 18.10 -5.67 0.96
N LYS A 70 17.36 -5.93 -0.12
CA LYS A 70 15.95 -5.54 -0.27
C LYS A 70 15.03 -6.17 0.77
N PHE A 71 15.34 -7.40 1.17
CA PHE A 71 14.56 -8.12 2.17
C PHE A 71 14.70 -7.45 3.55
N ILE A 72 15.94 -7.20 3.98
CA ILE A 72 16.22 -6.54 5.27
C ILE A 72 15.67 -5.12 5.27
N ALA A 73 15.86 -4.37 4.19
CA ALA A 73 15.35 -3.02 4.04
C ALA A 73 13.81 -2.97 4.11
N SER A 74 13.12 -3.93 3.46
CA SER A 74 11.67 -4.00 3.49
C SER A 74 11.12 -4.28 4.90
N ILE A 75 11.78 -5.14 5.69
CA ILE A 75 11.44 -5.36 7.10
C ILE A 75 11.68 -4.08 7.92
N GLY A 76 12.83 -3.42 7.73
CA GLY A 76 13.13 -2.15 8.39
C GLY A 76 12.07 -1.08 8.10
N MET A 77 11.65 -0.95 6.84
CA MET A 77 10.54 -0.06 6.44
C MET A 77 9.24 -0.43 7.15
N ASN A 78 8.93 -1.73 7.27
CA ASN A 78 7.72 -2.17 7.96
C ASN A 78 7.71 -1.74 9.43
N LEU A 79 8.81 -1.94 10.12
CA LEU A 79 8.96 -1.52 11.52
C LEU A 79 8.85 0.00 11.67
N LEU A 80 9.52 0.74 10.80
CA LEU A 80 9.49 2.19 10.80
C LEU A 80 8.07 2.72 10.54
N PHE A 81 7.40 2.24 9.50
CA PHE A 81 6.05 2.67 9.13
C PHE A 81 4.99 2.25 10.16
N SER A 82 5.24 1.18 10.92
CA SER A 82 4.36 0.78 12.03
C SER A 82 4.59 1.61 13.28
N ALA A 83 5.83 2.06 13.55
CA ALA A 83 6.18 2.85 14.72
C ALA A 83 5.83 4.35 14.57
N LEU A 84 6.00 4.91 13.37
CA LEU A 84 5.72 6.32 13.10
C LEU A 84 4.33 6.78 13.54
N PRO A 85 3.23 6.07 13.26
CA PRO A 85 1.90 6.47 13.68
C PRO A 85 1.76 6.62 15.20
N SER A 86 2.32 5.70 15.96
CA SER A 86 2.24 5.73 17.43
C SER A 86 3.06 6.87 18.04
N THR A 87 4.23 7.17 17.46
CA THR A 87 5.06 8.29 17.91
C THR A 87 4.41 9.63 17.56
N PHE A 88 3.96 9.83 16.33
CA PHE A 88 3.27 11.06 15.94
C PHE A 88 1.94 11.26 16.67
N SER A 89 1.18 10.19 16.92
CA SER A 89 -0.04 10.24 17.71
C SER A 89 0.24 10.75 19.14
N SER A 90 1.31 10.27 19.78
CA SER A 90 1.66 10.72 21.11
C SER A 90 2.13 12.18 21.17
N VAL A 91 2.76 12.68 20.12
CA VAL A 91 3.24 14.08 20.04
C VAL A 91 2.10 15.05 19.70
N ILE A 92 1.30 14.72 18.69
CA ILE A 92 0.26 15.63 18.15
C ILE A 92 -1.01 15.58 19.01
N PHE A 93 -1.49 14.38 19.31
CA PHE A 93 -2.77 14.17 20.02
C PHE A 93 -2.61 13.87 21.52
N LYS A 94 -1.36 13.84 22.03
CA LYS A 94 -1.01 13.53 23.43
C LYS A 94 -1.61 12.19 23.93
N THR A 95 -1.91 11.27 23.00
CA THR A 95 -2.45 9.95 23.30
C THR A 95 -1.89 8.90 22.35
N ARG A 96 -1.74 7.67 22.84
CA ARG A 96 -1.37 6.50 22.04
C ARG A 96 -2.56 5.55 21.81
N GLY A 97 -3.74 5.96 22.24
CA GLY A 97 -4.96 5.17 22.14
C GLY A 97 -5.72 5.40 20.83
N ILE A 98 -7.02 5.11 20.89
CA ILE A 98 -7.95 5.29 19.78
C ILE A 98 -8.21 6.78 19.60
N LEU A 99 -8.12 7.26 18.36
CA LEU A 99 -8.45 8.63 17.99
C LEU A 99 -9.80 8.64 17.29
N ASN A 100 -10.77 9.27 17.89
CA ASN A 100 -12.11 9.44 17.33
C ASN A 100 -12.26 10.84 16.70
N SER A 101 -12.95 10.91 15.57
CA SER A 101 -13.34 12.16 14.95
C SER A 101 -14.86 12.18 14.73
N SER A 102 -15.55 13.11 15.36
CA SER A 102 -16.97 13.35 15.13
C SER A 102 -17.26 13.70 13.67
N ASP A 103 -16.36 14.45 13.06
CA ASP A 103 -16.49 14.89 11.67
C ASP A 103 -16.45 13.72 10.66
N LEU A 104 -15.67 12.67 10.93
CA LEU A 104 -15.67 11.44 10.12
C LEU A 104 -16.96 10.64 10.28
N GLN A 105 -17.50 10.60 11.48
CA GLN A 105 -18.74 9.87 11.77
C GLN A 105 -19.96 10.53 11.11
N THR A 106 -19.98 11.86 11.03
CA THR A 106 -21.06 12.59 10.38
C THR A 106 -21.02 12.51 8.85
N LEU A 107 -19.83 12.39 8.27
CA LEU A 107 -19.67 12.32 6.82
C LEU A 107 -20.09 10.98 6.20
N MET A 108 -19.97 9.88 6.95
CA MET A 108 -20.19 8.55 6.40
C MET A 108 -21.11 7.72 7.30
N SER A 109 -22.32 7.47 6.81
CA SER A 109 -23.14 6.41 7.39
C SER A 109 -22.49 5.02 7.12
N PRO A 110 -22.72 4.01 7.97
CA PRO A 110 -22.13 2.68 7.81
C PRO A 110 -22.44 2.03 6.45
N LEU A 111 -23.60 2.30 5.89
CA LEU A 111 -24.01 1.81 4.57
C LEU A 111 -23.26 2.49 3.43
N SER A 112 -23.13 3.83 3.47
CA SER A 112 -22.39 4.58 2.45
C SER A 112 -20.91 4.24 2.45
N SER A 113 -20.30 4.06 3.61
CA SER A 113 -18.92 3.65 3.79
C SER A 113 -18.62 2.28 3.16
N ASN A 114 -19.52 1.30 3.31
CA ASN A 114 -19.36 -0.02 2.70
C ASN A 114 -19.47 0.05 1.16
N ILE A 115 -20.44 0.75 0.63
CA ILE A 115 -20.63 0.91 -0.82
C ILE A 115 -19.43 1.61 -1.44
N VAL A 116 -18.99 2.72 -0.87
CA VAL A 116 -17.80 3.47 -1.35
C VAL A 116 -16.56 2.59 -1.32
N SER A 117 -16.34 1.83 -0.24
CA SER A 117 -15.18 0.93 -0.14
C SER A 117 -15.20 -0.19 -1.18
N ILE A 118 -16.35 -0.75 -1.51
CA ILE A 118 -16.51 -1.78 -2.56
C ILE A 118 -16.23 -1.18 -3.94
N ILE A 119 -16.78 -0.01 -4.24
CA ILE A 119 -16.58 0.67 -5.53
C ILE A 119 -15.11 1.00 -5.74
N ILE A 120 -14.46 1.63 -4.76
CA ILE A 120 -13.03 2.00 -4.83
C ILE A 120 -12.19 0.73 -4.99
N THR A 121 -12.43 -0.30 -4.19
CA THR A 121 -11.68 -1.56 -4.26
C THR A 121 -11.83 -2.21 -5.62
N SER A 122 -13.06 -2.33 -6.16
CA SER A 122 -13.34 -2.92 -7.47
C SER A 122 -12.67 -2.15 -8.60
N PHE A 123 -12.74 -0.82 -8.56
CA PHE A 123 -12.09 0.05 -9.53
C PHE A 123 -10.57 -0.15 -9.56
N PHE A 124 -9.91 -0.10 -8.40
CA PHE A 124 -8.46 -0.28 -8.32
C PHE A 124 -8.00 -1.71 -8.64
N ILE A 125 -8.81 -2.73 -8.37
CA ILE A 125 -8.55 -4.11 -8.82
C ILE A 125 -8.53 -4.17 -10.34
N CYS A 126 -9.55 -3.65 -10.99
CA CYS A 126 -9.65 -3.64 -12.45
C CYS A 126 -8.48 -2.85 -13.07
N CYS A 127 -8.20 -1.67 -12.57
CA CYS A 127 -7.11 -0.82 -13.01
C CYS A 127 -5.74 -1.52 -12.86
N GLY A 128 -5.49 -2.17 -11.74
CA GLY A 128 -4.23 -2.88 -11.48
C GLY A 128 -4.02 -4.09 -12.39
N ILE A 129 -5.05 -4.88 -12.63
CA ILE A 129 -4.99 -6.04 -13.54
C ILE A 129 -4.76 -5.55 -14.98
N LEU A 130 -5.49 -4.53 -15.42
CA LEU A 130 -5.32 -3.95 -16.75
C LEU A 130 -3.92 -3.36 -16.92
N PHE A 131 -3.40 -2.66 -15.90
CA PHE A 131 -2.05 -2.10 -15.93
C PHE A 131 -1.00 -3.21 -16.11
N LEU A 132 -1.08 -4.29 -15.36
CA LEU A 132 -0.14 -5.41 -15.46
C LEU A 132 -0.20 -6.14 -16.79
N GLN A 133 -1.40 -6.26 -17.39
CA GLN A 133 -1.60 -7.07 -18.61
C GLN A 133 -1.46 -6.26 -19.89
N LYS A 134 -1.92 -5.02 -19.91
CA LYS A 134 -2.07 -4.20 -21.12
C LYS A 134 -0.98 -3.14 -21.31
N THR A 135 -0.20 -2.78 -20.26
CA THR A 135 0.78 -1.69 -20.38
C THR A 135 2.21 -2.19 -20.58
N ARG A 136 3.02 -1.40 -21.30
CA ARG A 136 4.46 -1.67 -21.50
C ARG A 136 5.21 -1.64 -20.15
N TYR A 137 4.86 -0.73 -19.25
CA TYR A 137 5.45 -0.66 -17.92
C TYR A 137 5.13 -1.89 -17.07
N GLY A 138 3.90 -2.41 -17.13
CA GLY A 138 3.53 -3.67 -16.48
C GLY A 138 4.36 -4.85 -16.98
N LEU A 139 4.69 -4.87 -18.27
CA LEU A 139 5.60 -5.86 -18.83
C LEU A 139 7.03 -5.70 -18.27
N TYR A 140 7.56 -4.47 -18.18
CA TYR A 140 8.89 -4.23 -17.61
C TYR A 140 8.98 -4.64 -16.14
N ILE A 141 7.96 -4.36 -15.35
CA ILE A 141 7.85 -4.82 -13.96
C ILE A 141 7.94 -6.36 -13.88
N ARG A 142 7.20 -7.07 -14.74
CA ARG A 142 7.20 -8.54 -14.76
C ARG A 142 8.51 -9.16 -15.23
N ILE A 143 9.25 -8.49 -16.12
CA ILE A 143 10.55 -8.95 -16.62
C ILE A 143 11.64 -8.64 -15.61
N SER A 144 11.55 -7.54 -14.86
CA SER A 144 12.61 -7.08 -13.94
C SER A 144 13.00 -8.09 -12.87
N ALA A 145 12.10 -9.00 -12.48
CA ALA A 145 12.36 -10.08 -11.55
C ALA A 145 13.05 -11.28 -12.20
N LYS A 146 12.79 -11.53 -13.49
CA LYS A 146 13.26 -12.73 -14.17
C LYS A 146 14.63 -12.56 -14.77
N ASP A 147 14.83 -11.49 -15.53
CA ASP A 147 16.07 -11.22 -16.22
C ASP A 147 16.28 -9.71 -16.42
N SER A 148 17.19 -9.15 -15.62
CA SER A 148 17.57 -7.73 -15.72
C SER A 148 18.32 -7.43 -17.03
N ASN A 149 19.00 -8.42 -17.65
CA ASN A 149 19.80 -8.21 -18.87
C ASN A 149 18.89 -7.92 -20.07
N VAL A 150 17.71 -8.54 -20.12
CA VAL A 150 16.71 -8.26 -21.17
C VAL A 150 16.22 -6.81 -21.11
N LEU A 151 16.15 -6.18 -19.95
CA LEU A 151 15.81 -4.76 -19.84
C LEU A 151 16.95 -3.87 -20.32
N LEU A 152 18.20 -4.23 -19.97
CA LEU A 152 19.38 -3.51 -20.40
C LEU A 152 19.55 -3.56 -21.93
N SER A 153 19.30 -4.69 -22.57
CA SER A 153 19.34 -4.82 -24.04
C SER A 153 18.29 -3.97 -24.76
N LYS A 154 17.20 -3.60 -24.05
CA LYS A 154 16.16 -2.67 -24.53
C LYS A 154 16.43 -1.20 -24.14
N GLY A 155 17.60 -0.90 -23.56
CA GLY A 155 17.94 0.44 -23.11
C GLY A 155 17.18 0.92 -21.86
N VAL A 156 16.54 0.02 -21.12
CA VAL A 156 15.77 0.35 -19.90
C VAL A 156 16.59 -0.01 -18.67
N ASN A 157 16.81 0.99 -17.79
CA ASN A 157 17.49 0.75 -16.51
C ASN A 157 16.62 -0.15 -15.61
N PRO A 158 17.11 -1.32 -15.14
CA PRO A 158 16.32 -2.25 -14.32
C PRO A 158 15.86 -1.69 -12.97
N SER A 159 16.52 -0.66 -12.45
CA SER A 159 16.12 -0.02 -11.18
C SER A 159 14.77 0.72 -11.30
N ILE A 160 14.46 1.29 -12.47
CA ILE A 160 13.23 2.04 -12.68
C ILE A 160 11.98 1.16 -12.48
N PRO A 161 11.81 0.00 -13.15
CA PRO A 161 10.68 -0.89 -12.91
C PRO A 161 10.58 -1.40 -11.47
N LYS A 162 11.70 -1.56 -10.76
CA LYS A 162 11.72 -1.98 -9.35
C LYS A 162 11.17 -0.87 -8.44
N ILE A 163 11.66 0.36 -8.61
CA ILE A 163 11.17 1.53 -7.86
C ILE A 163 9.68 1.76 -8.13
N THR A 164 9.27 1.73 -9.40
CA THR A 164 7.85 1.91 -9.76
C THR A 164 6.95 0.80 -9.21
N GLY A 165 7.41 -0.44 -9.19
CA GLY A 165 6.65 -1.55 -8.60
C GLY A 165 6.43 -1.39 -7.09
N TRP A 166 7.44 -0.92 -6.36
CA TRP A 166 7.29 -0.60 -4.93
C TRP A 166 6.38 0.59 -4.69
N SER A 167 6.48 1.63 -5.53
CA SER A 167 5.59 2.80 -5.46
C SER A 167 4.13 2.43 -5.70
N ILE A 168 3.86 1.55 -6.68
CA ILE A 168 2.52 1.03 -6.92
C ILE A 168 2.06 0.13 -5.75
N SER A 169 2.97 -0.67 -5.19
CA SER A 169 2.68 -1.48 -4.00
C SER A 169 2.24 -0.61 -2.81
N SER A 170 2.93 0.51 -2.58
CA SER A 170 2.56 1.46 -1.52
C SER A 170 1.23 2.17 -1.78
N LEU A 171 0.90 2.47 -3.04
CA LEU A 171 -0.41 2.99 -3.41
C LEU A 171 -1.53 2.04 -2.97
N TYR A 172 -1.39 0.74 -3.24
CA TYR A 172 -2.38 -0.25 -2.80
C TYR A 172 -2.43 -0.41 -1.28
N GLY A 173 -1.26 -0.35 -0.60
CA GLY A 173 -1.18 -0.34 0.86
C GLY A 173 -1.87 0.88 1.46
N SER A 174 -1.65 2.07 0.88
CA SER A 174 -2.28 3.31 1.35
C SER A 174 -3.80 3.32 1.15
N LEU A 175 -4.27 2.82 0.01
CA LEU A 175 -5.71 2.64 -0.21
C LEU A 175 -6.34 1.70 0.82
N ALA A 176 -5.67 0.59 1.15
CA ALA A 176 -6.17 -0.32 2.16
C ALA A 176 -6.28 0.35 3.54
N GLY A 177 -5.30 1.15 3.95
CA GLY A 177 -5.34 1.89 5.21
C GLY A 177 -6.44 2.95 5.26
N ILE A 178 -6.61 3.72 4.19
CA ILE A 178 -7.69 4.71 4.08
C ILE A 178 -9.06 4.04 4.20
N LEU A 179 -9.29 2.94 3.48
CA LEU A 179 -10.57 2.24 3.52
C LEU A 179 -10.88 1.62 4.89
N LEU A 180 -9.85 1.21 5.65
CA LEU A 180 -10.04 0.73 7.02
C LEU A 180 -10.54 1.84 7.94
N ILE A 181 -9.97 3.04 7.85
CA ILE A 181 -10.44 4.21 8.62
C ILE A 181 -11.86 4.61 8.24
N LEU A 182 -12.17 4.61 6.95
CA LEU A 182 -13.52 4.94 6.49
C LEU A 182 -14.59 3.98 7.01
N ARG A 183 -14.23 2.73 7.27
CA ARG A 183 -15.16 1.73 7.83
C ARG A 183 -15.35 1.86 9.33
N ILE A 184 -14.29 2.24 10.07
CA ILE A 184 -14.31 2.31 11.53
C ILE A 184 -14.62 3.73 12.01
N CYS A 185 -14.43 4.74 11.15
CA CYS A 185 -14.55 6.18 11.45
C CYS A 185 -13.67 6.63 12.63
N SER A 186 -12.61 5.88 12.92
CA SER A 186 -11.64 6.16 13.98
C SER A 186 -10.28 5.57 13.63
N TYR A 187 -9.21 6.18 14.11
CA TYR A 187 -7.90 5.60 14.03
C TYR A 187 -7.64 4.71 15.24
N VAL A 188 -7.26 3.47 14.99
CA VAL A 188 -6.88 2.50 16.01
C VAL A 188 -5.41 2.12 15.78
N PRO A 189 -4.54 2.15 16.82
CA PRO A 189 -3.17 1.68 16.67
C PRO A 189 -3.12 0.24 16.14
N ASN A 190 -2.21 -0.01 15.21
CA ASN A 190 -2.08 -1.31 14.53
C ASN A 190 -3.35 -1.79 13.79
N ILE A 191 -4.05 -0.85 13.16
CA ILE A 191 -5.29 -1.10 12.41
C ILE A 191 -5.12 -2.12 11.26
N SER A 192 -3.89 -2.32 10.78
CA SER A 192 -3.58 -3.31 9.73
C SER A 192 -3.86 -4.74 10.19
N SER A 193 -3.64 -5.03 11.48
CA SER A 193 -3.85 -6.38 12.07
C SER A 193 -3.27 -7.49 11.18
N SER A 194 -2.04 -7.32 10.69
CA SER A 194 -1.32 -8.27 9.82
C SER A 194 -1.96 -8.52 8.44
N ARG A 195 -2.87 -7.66 7.98
CA ARG A 195 -3.50 -7.80 6.65
C ARG A 195 -2.50 -7.67 5.50
N GLY A 196 -1.40 -6.95 5.70
CA GLY A 196 -0.29 -6.89 4.75
C GLY A 196 0.36 -8.25 4.55
N TRP A 197 0.61 -8.98 5.64
CA TRP A 197 1.18 -10.33 5.62
C TRP A 197 0.24 -11.36 4.99
N LEU A 198 -1.05 -11.30 5.33
CA LEU A 198 -2.08 -12.13 4.70
C LEU A 198 -2.16 -11.88 3.19
N GLY A 199 -2.05 -10.62 2.78
CA GLY A 199 -2.02 -10.25 1.36
C GLY A 199 -0.83 -10.89 0.63
N LEU A 200 0.32 -10.92 1.26
CA LEU A 200 1.53 -11.54 0.72
C LEU A 200 1.41 -13.06 0.65
N ALA A 201 0.88 -13.71 1.69
CA ALA A 201 0.60 -15.14 1.70
C ALA A 201 -0.36 -15.54 0.56
N ALA A 202 -1.40 -14.74 0.32
CA ALA A 202 -2.35 -14.97 -0.77
C ALA A 202 -1.69 -14.90 -2.16
N VAL A 203 -0.66 -14.07 -2.36
CA VAL A 203 0.09 -14.00 -3.62
C VAL A 203 0.85 -15.30 -3.89
N PHE A 204 1.48 -15.87 -2.86
CA PHE A 204 2.19 -17.15 -2.99
C PHE A 204 1.22 -18.30 -3.27
N LEU A 205 0.14 -18.40 -2.51
CA LEU A 205 -0.90 -19.43 -2.71
C LEU A 205 -1.56 -19.31 -4.09
N GLY A 206 -1.82 -18.08 -4.56
CA GLY A 206 -2.38 -17.81 -5.88
C GLY A 206 -1.38 -17.98 -7.04
N LYS A 207 -0.13 -18.40 -6.76
CA LYS A 207 0.94 -18.59 -7.78
C LYS A 207 1.09 -17.38 -8.71
N LYS A 208 1.03 -16.17 -8.15
CA LYS A 208 1.16 -14.89 -8.88
C LYS A 208 0.10 -14.67 -9.98
N LYS A 209 -1.01 -15.42 -9.98
CA LYS A 209 -2.11 -15.24 -10.92
C LYS A 209 -3.21 -14.38 -10.27
N PRO A 210 -3.56 -13.18 -10.83
CA PRO A 210 -4.47 -12.23 -10.16
C PRO A 210 -5.82 -12.84 -9.76
N LEU A 211 -6.44 -13.60 -10.65
CA LEU A 211 -7.74 -14.24 -10.38
C LEU A 211 -7.65 -15.25 -9.23
N LYS A 212 -6.58 -16.07 -9.18
CA LYS A 212 -6.39 -17.03 -8.08
C LYS A 212 -6.11 -16.33 -6.76
N ILE A 213 -5.39 -15.21 -6.78
CA ILE A 213 -5.12 -14.42 -5.58
C ILE A 213 -6.44 -13.88 -5.00
N ILE A 214 -7.33 -13.35 -5.83
CA ILE A 214 -8.63 -12.87 -5.39
C ILE A 214 -9.44 -14.00 -4.73
N LEU A 215 -9.48 -15.18 -5.35
CA LEU A 215 -10.13 -16.36 -4.77
C LEU A 215 -9.51 -16.75 -3.42
N CYS A 216 -8.18 -16.80 -3.31
CA CYS A 216 -7.50 -17.10 -2.05
C CYS A 216 -7.88 -16.09 -0.94
N VAL A 217 -7.92 -14.79 -1.27
CA VAL A 217 -8.26 -13.76 -0.26
C VAL A 217 -9.73 -13.84 0.18
N VAL A 218 -10.62 -14.33 -0.66
CA VAL A 218 -12.05 -14.51 -0.28
C VAL A 218 -12.23 -15.72 0.65
N ILE A 219 -11.35 -16.73 0.54
CA ILE A 219 -11.37 -17.93 1.39
C ILE A 219 -10.76 -17.66 2.78
N PHE A 220 -9.76 -16.75 2.88
CA PHE A 220 -9.17 -16.31 4.16
C PHE A 220 -10.03 -15.26 4.88
#